data_36dd395c03b36a50cfd99e7a3b837b8d
#
_entry.id   36dd395c03b36a50cfd99e7a3b837b8d
#
_cell.length_a   1.000
_cell.length_b   1.000
_cell.length_c   1.000
_cell.angle_alpha   90.00
_cell.angle_beta   90.00
_cell.angle_gamma   90.00
#
_symmetry.space_group_name_H-M   'P 1'
#
loop_
_entity.id
_entity.type
_entity.pdbx_description
1 polymer ?
#
loop_
_entity_poly.entity_id
_entity_poly.type
_entity_poly.pdbx_seq_one_letter_code
_entity_poly.pdbx_strand_id
1 'polypeptide(L)'
;MDIPKLIAAQRAYFETGVTRDIAVRRRALQALQASVRRHEEVLCSALRADLGKSAVESYMTEIGIVAGEIRFALRNLKRWMRPRRVPTPLFAWPARSRVRYEPLGVVLVVAPWNYPLQLTLLPLVGALAAGNCVVLKPSPGAPRSEERRVGKECRL
;
A
#
# COMPACT_ATOMS: atom_id res chain seq x y z
N MET A 1 10.98 -18.64 6.24
CA MET A 1 11.27 -17.18 6.06
C MET A 1 11.75 -16.63 7.39
N ASP A 2 12.90 -15.98 7.42
CA ASP A 2 13.44 -15.34 8.63
C ASP A 2 12.80 -13.94 8.80
N ILE A 3 11.77 -13.86 9.65
CA ILE A 3 11.00 -12.63 9.88
C ILE A 3 11.87 -11.52 10.49
N PRO A 4 12.70 -11.77 11.53
CA PRO A 4 13.62 -10.75 12.05
C PRO A 4 14.52 -10.14 10.98
N LYS A 5 15.12 -10.95 10.12
CA LYS A 5 15.97 -10.49 9.03
C LYS A 5 15.21 -9.67 7.99
N LEU A 6 13.97 -10.06 7.67
CA LEU A 6 13.10 -9.29 6.78
C LEU A 6 12.80 -7.91 7.36
N ILE A 7 12.41 -7.84 8.63
CA ILE A 7 12.10 -6.57 9.30
C ILE A 7 13.35 -5.68 9.38
N ALA A 8 14.51 -6.25 9.70
CA ALA A 8 15.77 -5.51 9.75
C ALA A 8 16.12 -4.89 8.38
N ALA A 9 15.95 -5.66 7.29
CA ALA A 9 16.19 -5.16 5.93
C ALA A 9 15.21 -4.02 5.56
N GLN A 10 13.92 -4.14 5.93
CA GLN A 10 12.92 -3.09 5.69
C GLN A 10 13.23 -1.81 6.49
N ARG A 11 13.69 -1.94 7.74
CA ARG A 11 14.12 -0.80 8.56
C ARG A 11 15.33 -0.11 7.96
N ALA A 12 16.37 -0.87 7.61
CA ALA A 12 17.57 -0.31 6.98
C ALA A 12 17.21 0.45 5.68
N TYR A 13 16.33 -0.10 4.85
CA TYR A 13 15.84 0.59 3.64
C TYR A 13 15.07 1.87 3.99
N PHE A 14 14.19 1.84 4.98
CA PHE A 14 13.44 3.02 5.42
C PHE A 14 14.37 4.13 5.95
N GLU A 15 15.40 3.77 6.69
CA GLU A 15 16.39 4.70 7.28
C GLU A 15 17.21 5.44 6.23
N THR A 16 17.34 4.90 5.01
CA THR A 16 17.96 5.63 3.89
C THR A 16 17.19 6.90 3.51
N GLY A 17 15.92 7.03 3.94
CA GLY A 17 15.07 8.17 3.65
C GLY A 17 14.51 8.19 2.22
N VAL A 18 14.86 7.24 1.37
CA VAL A 18 14.47 7.20 -0.05
C VAL A 18 12.94 7.14 -0.23
N THR A 19 12.21 6.52 0.70
CA THR A 19 10.74 6.45 0.67
C THR A 19 10.04 7.80 0.95
N ARG A 20 10.80 8.82 1.38
CA ARG A 20 10.27 10.18 1.58
C ARG A 20 10.09 10.93 0.26
N ASP A 21 10.78 10.52 -0.80
CA ASP A 21 10.66 11.12 -2.12
C ASP A 21 9.31 10.77 -2.78
N ILE A 22 8.62 11.80 -3.29
CA ILE A 22 7.35 11.65 -4.00
C ILE A 22 7.48 10.79 -5.27
N ALA A 23 8.62 10.87 -5.96
CA ALA A 23 8.85 10.08 -7.18
C ALA A 23 8.94 8.58 -6.86
N VAL A 24 9.57 8.22 -5.74
CA VAL A 24 9.65 6.83 -5.28
C VAL A 24 8.26 6.29 -4.94
N ARG A 25 7.48 7.04 -4.15
CA ARG A 25 6.10 6.64 -3.80
C ARG A 25 5.21 6.49 -5.04
N ARG A 26 5.34 7.43 -5.99
CA ARG A 26 4.59 7.39 -7.25
C ARG A 26 4.96 6.14 -8.06
N ARG A 27 6.26 5.83 -8.20
CA ARG A 27 6.71 4.63 -8.92
C ARG A 27 6.18 3.35 -8.26
N ALA A 28 6.22 3.25 -6.94
CA ALA A 28 5.70 2.10 -6.21
C ALA A 28 4.19 1.89 -6.46
N LEU A 29 3.39 2.97 -6.38
CA LEU A 29 1.96 2.92 -6.67
C LEU A 29 1.66 2.58 -8.13
N GLN A 30 2.44 3.11 -9.08
CA GLN A 30 2.31 2.79 -10.51
C GLN A 30 2.68 1.34 -10.80
N ALA A 31 3.73 0.82 -10.18
CA ALA A 31 4.13 -0.58 -10.31
C ALA A 31 3.03 -1.50 -9.76
N LEU A 32 2.46 -1.18 -8.59
CA LEU A 32 1.32 -1.92 -8.03
C LEU A 32 0.11 -1.89 -8.98
N GLN A 33 -0.21 -0.72 -9.56
CA GLN A 33 -1.31 -0.58 -10.52
C GLN A 33 -1.10 -1.45 -11.77
N ALA A 34 0.11 -1.41 -12.32
CA ALA A 34 0.46 -2.22 -13.49
C ALA A 34 0.39 -3.72 -13.18
N SER A 35 0.85 -4.14 -11.99
CA SER A 35 0.79 -5.51 -11.54
C SER A 35 -0.66 -6.01 -11.38
N VAL A 36 -1.52 -5.24 -10.72
CA VAL A 36 -2.94 -5.59 -10.55
C VAL A 36 -3.64 -5.75 -11.91
N ARG A 37 -3.39 -4.84 -12.85
CA ARG A 37 -3.96 -4.93 -14.21
C ARG A 37 -3.45 -6.14 -14.99
N ARG A 38 -2.15 -6.39 -14.94
CA ARG A 38 -1.52 -7.52 -15.67
C ARG A 38 -2.05 -8.87 -15.20
N HIS A 39 -2.36 -8.99 -13.92
CA HIS A 39 -2.76 -10.25 -13.30
C HIS A 39 -4.27 -10.35 -13.04
N GLU A 40 -5.09 -9.49 -13.63
CA GLU A 40 -6.53 -9.41 -13.37
C GLU A 40 -7.24 -10.76 -13.57
N GLU A 41 -7.03 -11.43 -14.69
CA GLU A 41 -7.64 -12.74 -14.98
C GLU A 41 -7.19 -13.81 -13.98
N VAL A 42 -5.92 -13.80 -13.62
CA VAL A 42 -5.33 -14.72 -12.66
C VAL A 42 -5.89 -14.50 -11.26
N LEU A 43 -6.08 -13.25 -10.88
CA LEU A 43 -6.68 -12.86 -9.60
C LEU A 43 -8.17 -13.26 -9.55
N CYS A 44 -8.93 -13.04 -10.63
CA CYS A 44 -10.31 -13.52 -10.74
C CYS A 44 -10.39 -15.05 -10.59
N SER A 45 -9.50 -15.79 -11.26
CA SER A 45 -9.45 -17.25 -11.17
C SER A 45 -9.12 -17.74 -9.76
N ALA A 46 -8.21 -17.06 -9.06
CA ALA A 46 -7.85 -17.37 -7.68
C ALA A 46 -9.03 -17.11 -6.72
N LEU A 47 -9.69 -15.94 -6.85
CA LEU A 47 -10.87 -15.59 -6.04
C LEU A 47 -12.05 -16.55 -6.27
N ARG A 48 -12.24 -17.00 -7.52
CA ARG A 48 -13.22 -18.03 -7.82
C ARG A 48 -12.89 -19.35 -7.15
N ALA A 49 -11.62 -19.75 -7.16
CA ALA A 49 -11.19 -21.02 -6.59
C ALA A 49 -11.21 -21.04 -5.05
N ASP A 50 -10.92 -19.90 -4.40
CA ASP A 50 -10.92 -19.80 -2.94
C ASP A 50 -12.30 -19.49 -2.35
N LEU A 51 -13.10 -18.66 -3.03
CA LEU A 51 -14.34 -18.08 -2.48
C LEU A 51 -15.58 -18.28 -3.38
N GLY A 52 -15.46 -18.95 -4.53
CA GLY A 52 -16.59 -19.15 -5.46
C GLY A 52 -17.03 -17.87 -6.19
N LYS A 53 -16.31 -16.75 -6.08
CA LYS A 53 -16.70 -15.47 -6.67
C LYS A 53 -16.68 -15.51 -8.19
N SER A 54 -17.71 -14.98 -8.84
CA SER A 54 -17.71 -14.75 -10.28
C SER A 54 -16.66 -13.69 -10.68
N ALA A 55 -16.29 -13.63 -11.97
CA ALA A 55 -15.35 -12.62 -12.45
C ALA A 55 -15.88 -11.18 -12.22
N VAL A 56 -17.19 -10.98 -12.46
CA VAL A 56 -17.84 -9.69 -12.24
C VAL A 56 -17.81 -9.30 -10.75
N GLU A 57 -18.15 -10.23 -9.87
CA GLU A 57 -18.11 -10.00 -8.44
C GLU A 57 -16.69 -9.74 -7.94
N SER A 58 -15.71 -10.52 -8.39
CA SER A 58 -14.29 -10.33 -8.06
C SER A 58 -13.79 -8.94 -8.48
N TYR A 59 -14.19 -8.48 -9.66
CA TYR A 59 -13.83 -7.14 -10.13
C TYR A 59 -14.52 -6.06 -9.31
N MET A 60 -15.84 -6.13 -9.14
CA MET A 60 -16.63 -5.09 -8.47
C MET A 60 -16.30 -4.95 -6.99
N THR A 61 -16.05 -6.06 -6.30
CA THR A 61 -15.87 -6.05 -4.85
C THR A 61 -14.40 -5.99 -4.41
N GLU A 62 -13.45 -6.32 -5.28
CA GLU A 62 -12.03 -6.37 -4.91
C GLU A 62 -11.12 -5.63 -5.89
N ILE A 63 -10.98 -6.09 -7.13
CA ILE A 63 -9.98 -5.60 -8.08
C ILE A 63 -10.24 -4.14 -8.46
N GLY A 64 -11.48 -3.83 -8.82
CA GLY A 64 -11.90 -2.49 -9.23
C GLY A 64 -11.76 -1.46 -8.11
N ILE A 65 -12.05 -1.86 -6.86
CA ILE A 65 -11.89 -1.02 -5.67
C ILE A 65 -10.41 -0.70 -5.45
N VAL A 66 -9.53 -1.70 -5.48
CA VAL A 66 -8.08 -1.50 -5.36
C VAL A 66 -7.54 -0.59 -6.47
N ALA A 67 -7.94 -0.85 -7.73
CA ALA A 67 -7.54 -0.01 -8.86
C ALA A 67 -8.04 1.43 -8.72
N GLY A 68 -9.23 1.62 -8.16
CA GLY A 68 -9.80 2.93 -7.82
C GLY A 68 -8.96 3.67 -6.77
N GLU A 69 -8.62 3.00 -5.69
CA GLU A 69 -7.83 3.56 -4.60
C GLU A 69 -6.41 3.94 -5.05
N ILE A 70 -5.75 3.11 -5.85
CA ILE A 70 -4.43 3.47 -6.41
C ILE A 70 -4.53 4.74 -7.26
N ARG A 71 -5.54 4.86 -8.13
CA ARG A 71 -5.76 6.08 -8.93
C ARG A 71 -6.03 7.30 -8.05
N PHE A 72 -6.80 7.13 -6.99
CA PHE A 72 -7.09 8.19 -6.04
C PHE A 72 -5.82 8.63 -5.30
N ALA A 73 -5.01 7.69 -4.81
CA ALA A 73 -3.75 7.97 -4.15
C ALA A 73 -2.78 8.73 -5.08
N LEU A 74 -2.59 8.26 -6.32
CA LEU A 74 -1.71 8.89 -7.31
C LEU A 74 -2.12 10.35 -7.61
N ARG A 75 -3.42 10.64 -7.68
CA ARG A 75 -3.93 12.00 -7.92
C ARG A 75 -3.72 12.92 -6.72
N ASN A 76 -3.81 12.39 -5.51
CA ASN A 76 -3.79 13.19 -4.29
C ASN A 76 -2.41 13.24 -3.61
N LEU A 77 -1.47 12.38 -3.98
CA LEU A 77 -0.17 12.20 -3.32
C LEU A 77 0.56 13.53 -3.08
N LYS A 78 0.66 14.37 -4.13
CA LYS A 78 1.32 15.69 -4.03
C LYS A 78 0.64 16.61 -3.03
N ARG A 79 -0.69 16.58 -2.95
CA ARG A 79 -1.48 17.38 -2.01
C ARG A 79 -1.26 16.90 -0.58
N TRP A 80 -1.29 15.60 -0.34
CA TRP A 80 -1.10 15.01 0.99
C TRP A 80 0.28 15.27 1.57
N MET A 81 1.30 15.31 0.73
CA MET A 81 2.68 15.56 1.15
C MET A 81 3.00 17.03 1.44
N ARG A 82 2.11 17.97 1.08
CA ARG A 82 2.35 19.40 1.32
C ARG A 82 2.21 19.72 2.81
N PRO A 83 3.21 20.41 3.40
CA PRO A 83 3.05 20.95 4.74
C PRO A 83 1.87 21.91 4.82
N ARG A 84 1.01 21.74 5.82
CA ARG A 84 -0.14 22.61 6.10
C ARG A 84 0.29 23.69 7.08
N ARG A 85 0.08 24.95 6.74
CA ARG A 85 0.25 26.06 7.69
C ARG A 85 -0.85 25.98 8.76
N VAL A 86 -0.47 26.26 9.99
CA VAL A 86 -1.37 26.36 11.14
C VAL A 86 -1.11 27.66 11.88
N PRO A 87 -2.09 28.20 12.66
CA PRO A 87 -1.90 29.38 13.45
C PRO A 87 -0.68 29.24 14.37
N THR A 88 0.10 30.32 14.45
CA THR A 88 1.25 30.41 15.37
C THR A 88 0.83 31.24 16.57
N PRO A 89 1.07 30.80 17.81
CA PRO A 89 0.78 31.59 19.01
C PRO A 89 1.55 32.95 18.96
N LEU A 90 0.91 34.00 19.49
CA LEU A 90 1.42 35.36 19.41
C LEU A 90 2.82 35.52 20.05
N PHE A 91 3.08 34.79 21.13
CA PHE A 91 4.38 34.81 21.81
C PHE A 91 5.54 34.27 20.98
N ALA A 92 5.23 33.45 19.95
CA ALA A 92 6.22 32.88 19.05
C ALA A 92 6.42 33.70 17.76
N TRP A 93 5.72 34.84 17.61
CA TRP A 93 5.89 35.72 16.45
C TRP A 93 7.34 36.30 16.41
N PRO A 94 8.02 36.35 15.22
CA PRO A 94 7.55 36.16 13.85
C PRO A 94 7.67 34.72 13.27
N ALA A 95 7.75 33.69 14.10
CA ALA A 95 7.80 32.29 13.66
C ALA A 95 6.58 31.85 12.83
N ARG A 96 6.70 30.75 12.13
CA ARG A 96 5.63 30.17 11.31
C ARG A 96 5.46 28.70 11.63
N SER A 97 4.26 28.29 12.03
CA SER A 97 3.94 26.92 12.37
C SER A 97 3.41 26.12 11.17
N ARG A 98 3.84 24.89 11.05
CA ARG A 98 3.41 23.97 9.97
C ARG A 98 3.24 22.56 10.53
N VAL A 99 2.22 21.85 10.03
CA VAL A 99 2.05 20.41 10.23
C VAL A 99 2.58 19.68 9.00
N ARG A 100 3.45 18.72 9.21
CA ARG A 100 3.97 17.83 8.18
C ARG A 100 3.63 16.38 8.55
N TYR A 101 3.10 15.62 7.60
CA TYR A 101 2.87 14.19 7.77
C TYR A 101 4.13 13.43 7.39
N GLU A 102 4.57 12.55 8.26
CA GLU A 102 5.76 11.71 8.02
C GLU A 102 5.38 10.24 8.10
N PRO A 103 6.09 9.35 7.36
CA PRO A 103 5.87 7.91 7.45
C PRO A 103 6.29 7.39 8.82
N LEU A 104 5.57 6.37 9.30
CA LEU A 104 5.83 5.71 10.59
C LEU A 104 7.05 4.77 10.56
N GLY A 105 7.42 4.27 9.38
CA GLY A 105 8.52 3.33 9.22
C GLY A 105 8.11 2.05 8.53
N VAL A 106 8.26 0.92 9.22
CA VAL A 106 7.83 -0.40 8.74
C VAL A 106 6.48 -0.74 9.36
N VAL A 107 5.48 -0.98 8.53
CA VAL A 107 4.12 -1.32 8.95
C VAL A 107 3.78 -2.76 8.57
N LEU A 108 3.01 -3.44 9.41
CA LEU A 108 2.48 -4.78 9.15
C LEU A 108 1.02 -4.66 8.74
N VAL A 109 0.67 -5.29 7.62
CA VAL A 109 -0.72 -5.48 7.18
C VAL A 109 -1.08 -6.95 7.35
N VAL A 110 -2.06 -7.22 8.19
CA VAL A 110 -2.65 -8.57 8.39
C VAL A 110 -4.04 -8.55 7.78
N ALA A 111 -4.25 -9.38 6.76
CA ALA A 111 -5.52 -9.39 6.03
C ALA A 111 -6.37 -10.62 6.39
N PRO A 112 -7.71 -10.49 6.44
CA PRO A 112 -8.64 -11.61 6.58
C PRO A 112 -8.87 -12.34 5.24
N TRP A 113 -9.65 -13.42 5.28
CA TRP A 113 -9.89 -14.30 4.13
C TRP A 113 -11.09 -13.90 3.25
N ASN A 114 -12.04 -13.13 3.78
CA ASN A 114 -13.33 -12.87 3.12
C ASN A 114 -13.27 -11.92 1.91
N TYR A 115 -12.38 -10.96 1.94
CA TYR A 115 -12.02 -10.08 0.80
C TYR A 115 -10.49 -10.02 0.70
N PRO A 116 -9.88 -11.14 0.34
CA PRO A 116 -8.46 -11.30 0.55
C PRO A 116 -7.62 -10.31 -0.27
N LEU A 117 -8.02 -9.96 -1.49
CA LEU A 117 -7.29 -8.99 -2.32
C LEU A 117 -7.49 -7.57 -1.83
N GLN A 118 -8.74 -7.16 -1.67
CA GLN A 118 -9.09 -5.81 -1.25
C GLN A 118 -8.47 -5.46 0.10
N LEU A 119 -8.72 -6.29 1.12
CA LEU A 119 -8.29 -5.98 2.49
C LEU A 119 -6.78 -6.13 2.72
N THR A 120 -6.05 -6.71 1.77
CA THR A 120 -4.59 -6.68 1.76
C THR A 120 -4.06 -5.45 1.03
N LEU A 121 -4.60 -5.13 -0.15
CA LEU A 121 -4.02 -4.13 -1.02
C LEU A 121 -4.48 -2.70 -0.70
N LEU A 122 -5.68 -2.48 -0.15
CA LEU A 122 -6.10 -1.12 0.26
C LEU A 122 -5.18 -0.53 1.34
N PRO A 123 -4.90 -1.23 2.45
CA PRO A 123 -3.95 -0.72 3.43
C PRO A 123 -2.53 -0.58 2.86
N LEU A 124 -2.12 -1.47 1.95
CA LEU A 124 -0.83 -1.37 1.26
C LEU A 124 -0.74 -0.06 0.45
N VAL A 125 -1.79 0.29 -0.32
CA VAL A 125 -1.83 1.54 -1.09
C VAL A 125 -1.66 2.74 -0.18
N GLY A 126 -2.39 2.79 0.94
CA GLY A 126 -2.27 3.86 1.94
C GLY A 126 -0.87 3.94 2.55
N ALA A 127 -0.29 2.80 2.92
CA ALA A 127 1.03 2.73 3.52
C ALA A 127 2.13 3.19 2.53
N LEU A 128 2.08 2.76 1.27
CA LEU A 128 3.01 3.21 0.22
C LEU A 128 2.85 4.70 -0.09
N ALA A 129 1.62 5.20 -0.15
CA ALA A 129 1.35 6.62 -0.34
C ALA A 129 1.91 7.47 0.81
N ALA A 130 1.83 6.98 2.05
CA ALA A 130 2.44 7.62 3.21
C ALA A 130 3.97 7.54 3.24
N GLY A 131 4.59 6.62 2.46
CA GLY A 131 6.03 6.42 2.38
C GLY A 131 6.58 5.41 3.39
N ASN A 132 5.72 4.50 3.87
CA ASN A 132 6.15 3.40 4.73
C ASN A 132 6.70 2.22 3.90
N CYS A 133 7.57 1.44 4.52
CA CYS A 133 7.86 0.07 4.12
C CYS A 133 6.77 -0.86 4.66
N VAL A 134 6.43 -1.94 3.96
CA VAL A 134 5.29 -2.77 4.32
C VAL A 134 5.66 -4.25 4.36
N VAL A 135 5.25 -4.91 5.41
CA VAL A 135 5.24 -6.38 5.51
C VAL A 135 3.79 -6.83 5.41
N LEU A 136 3.51 -7.71 4.47
CA LEU A 136 2.18 -8.26 4.26
C LEU A 136 2.09 -9.66 4.87
N LYS A 137 1.02 -9.90 5.63
CA LYS A 137 0.62 -11.22 6.10
C LYS A 137 -0.80 -11.51 5.60
N PRO A 138 -0.94 -12.12 4.43
CA PRO A 138 -2.24 -12.55 3.92
C PRO A 138 -2.85 -13.65 4.80
N SER A 139 -4.12 -13.95 4.58
CA SER A 139 -4.83 -14.98 5.34
C SER A 139 -4.59 -16.38 4.76
N PRO A 140 -4.25 -17.38 5.57
CA PRO A 140 -4.14 -18.76 5.11
C PRO A 140 -5.49 -19.35 4.64
N GLY A 141 -6.62 -18.69 4.95
CA GLY A 141 -7.95 -19.09 4.49
C GLY A 141 -8.26 -18.81 3.01
N ALA A 142 -7.35 -18.14 2.28
CA ALA A 142 -7.45 -17.90 0.84
C ALA A 142 -6.11 -18.19 0.15
N PRO A 143 -5.64 -19.44 0.13
CA PRO A 143 -4.27 -19.80 -0.22
C PRO A 143 -3.91 -19.47 -1.67
N ARG A 144 -4.83 -19.66 -2.61
CA ARG A 144 -4.57 -19.36 -4.03
C ARG A 144 -4.51 -17.87 -4.32
N SER A 145 -5.31 -17.11 -3.60
CA SER A 145 -5.26 -15.65 -3.64
C SER A 145 -4.00 -15.12 -2.94
N GLU A 146 -3.44 -15.82 -1.96
CA GLU A 146 -2.19 -15.49 -1.27
C GLU A 146 -0.96 -15.78 -2.13
N GLU A 147 -0.82 -16.98 -2.67
CA GLU A 147 0.37 -17.46 -3.38
C GLU A 147 0.72 -16.59 -4.59
N ARG A 148 -0.27 -16.03 -5.27
CA ARG A 148 -0.08 -15.23 -6.48
C ARG A 148 0.17 -13.74 -6.24
N ARG A 149 -0.02 -13.23 -5.00
CA ARG A 149 0.21 -11.83 -4.67
C ARG A 149 1.63 -11.51 -4.30
N VAL A 150 2.30 -12.46 -3.65
CA VAL A 150 3.69 -12.32 -3.25
C VAL A 150 4.58 -12.80 -4.39
N GLY A 151 4.30 -12.33 -5.60
CA GLY A 151 5.28 -12.42 -6.67
C GLY A 151 6.58 -11.80 -6.17
N LYS A 152 7.69 -12.47 -6.46
CA LYS A 152 9.06 -12.04 -6.10
C LYS A 152 9.41 -10.61 -6.56
N GLU A 153 8.47 -9.90 -7.16
CA GLU A 153 8.60 -8.59 -7.80
C GLU A 153 8.26 -7.39 -6.89
N CYS A 154 7.73 -7.59 -5.68
CA CYS A 154 7.63 -6.54 -4.68
C CYS A 154 8.93 -6.34 -3.87
N ARG A 155 10.07 -6.59 -4.47
CA ARG A 155 11.34 -6.08 -3.97
C ARG A 155 11.55 -4.68 -4.57
N LEU A 156 11.01 -3.69 -3.91
CA LEU A 156 11.43 -2.30 -4.07
C LEU A 156 12.70 -2.08 -3.26
#